data_feb189d9191173433bce35997c8883de
#
_entry.id   feb189d9191173433bce35997c8883de
#
_cell.length_a   1.000
_cell.length_b   1.000
_cell.length_c   1.000
_cell.angle_alpha   90.00
_cell.angle_beta   90.00
_cell.angle_gamma   90.00
#
_symmetry.space_group_name_H-M   'P 1'
#
loop_
_entity.id
_entity.type
_entity.pdbx_description
1 polymer ?
#
loop_
_entity_poly.entity_id
_entity_poly.type
_entity_poly.pdbx_seq_one_letter_code
_entity_poly.pdbx_strand_id
1 'polypeptide(L)'
;MVRPLEVRRGKQHMRERTVDYSFCGMVRSRERLARQIVFHHIPKTAGSSFNQILRTLYRDDEVCNAALDDELDEVMADETRRYELFVGHFSFDALHRHFGGATRLTFLRDPVQRCISQYHNWHDASRYSDAWIGRSDTNPDVIKALKMTSEMSLGEFVSSDNLVISDSAQNMMTRYLAPSVEWKKERGYYDAELVEKAKRNLVEYFHFFGLTEQFDRSLVLLAHTLGIRPWERSDALLTNRNPKKASFDSVYNTTPEEGGVLRDYNLMDIELYEFAVKEFNRRFDAGYQKLVECAFEYLADKDTRDMGNAGDFYTFDMTNAVGARGLHFLESTRLPCGANVLGRWTGLEPRAVWEIPLRAGRDSHVVIEVDYIDSVSPEALAPEHFTLNGMPARQHAFSAEGSIQRLRLVFSAGAALAGRMLHTLKLTTPLVRAEDGTRDVGVLLLRLQSYSV
;
A
#
# COMPACT_ATOMS: atom_id res chain seq x y z
N MET A 1 -26.42 54.83 18.66
CA MET A 1 -26.81 53.43 18.94
C MET A 1 -26.96 52.72 17.61
N VAL A 2 -25.94 51.99 17.17
CA VAL A 2 -25.92 51.22 15.96
C VAL A 2 -26.00 49.75 16.39
N ARG A 3 -27.05 49.05 15.95
CA ARG A 3 -27.27 47.60 16.26
C ARG A 3 -26.29 46.76 15.43
N PRO A 4 -25.70 45.70 16.02
CA PRO A 4 -24.87 44.77 15.24
C PRO A 4 -25.73 43.90 14.35
N LEU A 5 -25.33 43.73 13.12
CA LEU A 5 -25.90 42.74 12.18
C LEU A 5 -25.55 41.33 12.66
N GLU A 6 -26.56 40.58 13.03
CA GLU A 6 -26.47 39.13 13.23
C GLU A 6 -26.22 38.44 11.89
N VAL A 7 -25.00 37.96 11.71
CA VAL A 7 -24.66 37.04 10.61
C VAL A 7 -25.22 35.68 10.97
N ARG A 8 -26.37 35.34 10.40
CA ARG A 8 -26.89 33.96 10.41
C ARG A 8 -25.87 33.03 9.73
N ARG A 9 -25.10 32.31 10.53
CA ARG A 9 -24.31 31.15 10.07
C ARG A 9 -25.28 30.06 9.63
N GLY A 10 -25.59 30.05 8.35
CA GLY A 10 -26.17 28.88 7.70
C GLY A 10 -25.16 27.75 7.74
N LYS A 11 -25.38 26.73 8.60
CA LYS A 11 -24.69 25.46 8.52
C LYS A 11 -25.16 24.75 7.23
N GLN A 12 -24.55 25.10 6.11
CA GLN A 12 -24.59 24.21 4.95
C GLN A 12 -23.71 23.01 5.30
N HIS A 13 -24.34 21.86 5.48
CA HIS A 13 -23.66 20.57 5.48
C HIS A 13 -23.06 20.38 4.06
N MET A 14 -21.81 20.78 3.90
CA MET A 14 -21.01 20.32 2.75
C MET A 14 -20.91 18.81 2.89
N ARG A 15 -21.53 18.08 1.97
CA ARG A 15 -21.36 16.64 1.87
C ARG A 15 -19.93 16.38 1.40
N GLU A 16 -19.11 15.80 2.25
CA GLU A 16 -17.81 15.24 1.87
C GLU A 16 -18.04 14.25 0.74
N ARG A 17 -17.39 14.47 -0.38
CA ARG A 17 -17.37 13.53 -1.49
C ARG A 17 -16.08 12.76 -1.44
N THR A 18 -16.13 11.54 -0.97
CA THR A 18 -15.16 10.54 -1.31
C THR A 18 -15.36 10.20 -2.79
N VAL A 19 -14.32 10.31 -3.60
CA VAL A 19 -14.38 9.83 -4.98
C VAL A 19 -14.56 8.32 -4.90
N ASP A 20 -15.77 7.90 -5.23
CA ASP A 20 -16.08 6.49 -5.37
C ASP A 20 -15.52 6.06 -6.73
N TYR A 21 -14.35 5.43 -6.71
CA TYR A 21 -13.74 4.80 -7.87
C TYR A 21 -14.51 3.55 -8.35
N SER A 22 -15.77 3.42 -8.03
CA SER A 22 -16.68 2.38 -8.52
C SER A 22 -17.06 2.59 -10.00
N PHE A 23 -16.12 2.39 -10.88
CA PHE A 23 -15.98 2.96 -12.20
C PHE A 23 -16.63 2.28 -13.37
N CYS A 24 -16.94 3.17 -14.28
CA CYS A 24 -16.91 3.08 -15.75
C CYS A 24 -16.94 1.67 -16.31
N GLY A 25 -18.16 1.16 -16.56
CA GLY A 25 -18.41 0.07 -17.52
C GLY A 25 -17.66 -1.25 -17.32
N MET A 26 -16.81 -1.36 -16.32
CA MET A 26 -16.15 -2.61 -15.97
C MET A 26 -17.19 -3.53 -15.32
N VAL A 27 -17.56 -4.55 -16.03
CA VAL A 27 -18.63 -5.46 -15.66
C VAL A 27 -18.21 -6.29 -14.44
N ARG A 28 -19.08 -6.37 -13.43
CA ARG A 28 -19.08 -7.45 -12.45
C ARG A 28 -19.45 -8.76 -13.15
N SER A 29 -18.71 -9.18 -14.15
CA SER A 29 -19.04 -10.46 -14.76
C SER A 29 -17.86 -11.41 -14.58
N ARG A 30 -18.13 -12.49 -13.88
CA ARG A 30 -17.40 -13.74 -13.83
C ARG A 30 -16.93 -14.23 -15.20
N GLU A 31 -17.61 -13.85 -16.25
CA GLU A 31 -17.38 -14.31 -17.62
C GLU A 31 -16.03 -13.91 -18.21
N ARG A 32 -15.26 -13.03 -17.54
CA ARG A 32 -13.92 -12.61 -18.01
C ARG A 32 -12.74 -13.16 -17.22
N LEU A 33 -12.94 -13.75 -16.05
CA LEU A 33 -11.87 -14.48 -15.35
C LEU A 33 -11.72 -15.87 -15.99
N ALA A 34 -11.43 -15.91 -17.29
CA ALA A 34 -11.35 -17.14 -18.09
C ALA A 34 -10.09 -17.99 -17.79
N ARG A 35 -9.34 -17.65 -16.73
CA ARG A 35 -8.11 -18.35 -16.37
C ARG A 35 -8.04 -18.53 -14.88
N GLN A 36 -7.46 -19.65 -14.45
CA GLN A 36 -7.09 -19.86 -13.06
C GLN A 36 -6.25 -18.70 -12.55
N ILE A 37 -6.51 -18.28 -11.32
CA ILE A 37 -5.68 -17.29 -10.61
C ILE A 37 -4.89 -18.03 -9.53
N VAL A 38 -3.59 -17.77 -9.48
CA VAL A 38 -2.74 -18.18 -8.37
C VAL A 38 -2.15 -16.95 -7.68
N PHE A 39 -2.42 -16.84 -6.40
CA PHE A 39 -1.80 -15.86 -5.54
C PHE A 39 -0.62 -16.49 -4.81
N HIS A 40 0.57 -16.18 -5.27
CA HIS A 40 1.84 -16.52 -4.63
C HIS A 40 2.02 -15.64 -3.39
N HIS A 41 1.62 -16.18 -2.25
CA HIS A 41 1.59 -15.45 -1.00
C HIS A 41 2.95 -15.48 -0.30
N ILE A 42 3.77 -14.46 -0.52
CA ILE A 42 5.00 -14.24 0.26
C ILE A 42 4.59 -13.84 1.70
N PRO A 43 5.15 -14.48 2.75
CA PRO A 43 4.79 -14.19 4.13
C PRO A 43 4.99 -12.72 4.52
N LYS A 44 4.00 -12.14 5.21
CA LYS A 44 4.02 -10.77 5.78
C LYS A 44 3.98 -9.61 4.76
N THR A 45 3.50 -9.88 3.55
CA THR A 45 3.28 -8.86 2.50
C THR A 45 1.80 -8.54 2.28
N ALA A 46 1.00 -8.42 3.35
CA ALA A 46 -0.46 -8.16 3.33
C ALA A 46 -1.32 -9.29 2.73
N GLY A 47 -0.77 -10.49 2.56
CA GLY A 47 -1.44 -11.58 1.85
C GLY A 47 -2.75 -12.05 2.47
N SER A 48 -2.94 -11.97 3.77
CA SER A 48 -4.22 -12.37 4.41
C SER A 48 -5.37 -11.45 4.01
N SER A 49 -5.15 -10.12 4.01
CA SER A 49 -6.16 -9.15 3.55
C SER A 49 -6.43 -9.31 2.06
N PHE A 50 -5.38 -9.52 1.28
CA PHE A 50 -5.50 -9.71 -0.16
C PHE A 50 -6.21 -11.02 -0.52
N ASN A 51 -5.94 -12.12 0.20
CA ASN A 51 -6.65 -13.38 0.05
C ASN A 51 -8.17 -13.21 0.28
N GLN A 52 -8.56 -12.48 1.33
CA GLN A 52 -9.99 -12.21 1.58
C GLN A 52 -10.62 -11.46 0.41
N ILE A 53 -9.93 -10.46 -0.14
CA ILE A 53 -10.41 -9.71 -1.30
C ILE A 53 -10.57 -10.64 -2.52
N LEU A 54 -9.56 -11.45 -2.83
CA LEU A 54 -9.66 -12.39 -3.95
C LEU A 54 -10.80 -13.39 -3.78
N ARG A 55 -11.01 -13.92 -2.57
CA ARG A 55 -12.11 -14.86 -2.28
C ARG A 55 -13.50 -14.26 -2.53
N THR A 56 -13.67 -12.93 -2.51
CA THR A 56 -14.96 -12.32 -2.87
C THR A 56 -15.33 -12.49 -4.34
N LEU A 57 -14.37 -12.87 -5.19
CA LEU A 57 -14.59 -13.12 -6.61
C LEU A 57 -15.03 -14.55 -6.93
N TYR A 58 -14.94 -15.47 -5.97
CA TYR A 58 -15.13 -16.89 -6.18
C TYR A 58 -16.13 -17.49 -5.18
N ARG A 59 -16.70 -18.63 -5.52
CA ARG A 59 -17.43 -19.47 -4.57
C ARG A 59 -16.44 -20.31 -3.76
N ASP A 60 -16.83 -20.75 -2.58
CA ASP A 60 -15.97 -21.55 -1.70
C ASP A 60 -15.49 -22.87 -2.35
N ASP A 61 -16.33 -23.48 -3.20
CA ASP A 61 -16.00 -24.71 -3.92
C ASP A 61 -15.02 -24.50 -5.09
N GLU A 62 -14.79 -23.27 -5.50
CA GLU A 62 -13.81 -22.86 -6.54
C GLU A 62 -12.44 -22.52 -5.98
N VAL A 63 -12.31 -22.44 -4.66
CA VAL A 63 -11.07 -22.03 -3.98
C VAL A 63 -10.32 -23.23 -3.45
N CYS A 64 -9.07 -23.40 -3.89
CA CYS A 64 -8.18 -24.43 -3.35
C CYS A 64 -7.71 -24.04 -1.94
N ASN A 65 -7.71 -25.01 -1.03
CA ASN A 65 -7.23 -24.82 0.34
C ASN A 65 -5.77 -25.27 0.57
N ALA A 66 -5.08 -25.79 -0.46
CA ALA A 66 -3.65 -26.08 -0.38
C ALA A 66 -2.86 -24.80 -0.10
N ALA A 67 -2.00 -24.82 0.89
CA ALA A 67 -1.19 -23.68 1.31
C ALA A 67 0.31 -23.86 1.07
N LEU A 68 0.78 -25.11 0.93
CA LEU A 68 2.18 -25.50 0.75
C LEU A 68 2.33 -26.38 -0.50
N ASP A 69 3.58 -26.63 -0.92
CA ASP A 69 3.89 -27.34 -2.15
C ASP A 69 3.42 -28.80 -2.15
N ASP A 70 3.60 -29.51 -1.04
CA ASP A 70 3.17 -30.90 -0.88
C ASP A 70 1.64 -31.04 -0.96
N GLU A 71 0.92 -30.17 -0.25
CA GLU A 71 -0.55 -30.12 -0.34
C GLU A 71 -1.02 -29.76 -1.76
N LEU A 72 -0.29 -28.88 -2.44
CA LEU A 72 -0.58 -28.50 -3.82
C LEU A 72 -0.36 -29.69 -4.77
N ASP A 73 0.77 -30.40 -4.63
CA ASP A 73 1.09 -31.58 -5.46
C ASP A 73 0.01 -32.65 -5.32
N GLU A 74 -0.53 -32.90 -4.10
CA GLU A 74 -1.64 -33.82 -3.85
C GLU A 74 -2.94 -33.35 -4.54
N VAL A 75 -3.26 -32.06 -4.43
CA VAL A 75 -4.46 -31.50 -5.06
C VAL A 75 -4.36 -31.54 -6.58
N MET A 76 -3.20 -31.25 -7.15
CA MET A 76 -2.99 -31.24 -8.60
C MET A 76 -2.93 -32.64 -9.21
N ALA A 77 -2.70 -33.68 -8.40
CA ALA A 77 -2.79 -35.09 -8.81
C ALA A 77 -4.25 -35.58 -8.93
N ASP A 78 -5.22 -34.92 -8.30
CA ASP A 78 -6.65 -35.24 -8.38
C ASP A 78 -7.31 -34.55 -9.58
N GLU A 79 -7.36 -35.20 -10.72
CA GLU A 79 -7.96 -34.68 -11.95
C GLU A 79 -9.48 -34.46 -11.86
N THR A 80 -10.14 -34.94 -10.80
CA THR A 80 -11.59 -34.83 -10.62
C THR A 80 -12.00 -33.44 -10.07
N ARG A 81 -11.10 -32.76 -9.41
CA ARG A 81 -11.32 -31.42 -8.81
C ARG A 81 -10.75 -30.31 -9.68
N ARG A 82 -11.54 -29.27 -9.85
CA ARG A 82 -11.13 -28.08 -10.58
C ARG A 82 -11.33 -26.85 -9.70
N TYR A 83 -10.23 -26.21 -9.38
CA TYR A 83 -10.23 -24.94 -8.65
C TYR A 83 -9.87 -23.80 -9.62
N GLU A 84 -10.44 -22.63 -9.35
CA GLU A 84 -10.21 -21.41 -10.12
C GLU A 84 -9.28 -20.45 -9.38
N LEU A 85 -9.23 -20.52 -8.05
CA LEU A 85 -8.35 -19.72 -7.19
C LEU A 85 -7.45 -20.59 -6.32
N PHE A 86 -6.15 -20.33 -6.41
CA PHE A 86 -5.13 -20.93 -5.55
C PHE A 86 -4.44 -19.84 -4.75
N VAL A 87 -4.29 -20.04 -3.44
CA VAL A 87 -3.64 -19.10 -2.54
C VAL A 87 -2.74 -19.85 -1.58
N GLY A 88 -1.44 -19.71 -1.71
CA GLY A 88 -0.50 -20.43 -0.85
C GLY A 88 0.91 -19.85 -0.83
N HIS A 89 1.70 -20.42 0.07
CA HIS A 89 3.14 -20.16 0.21
C HIS A 89 3.95 -21.09 -0.70
N PHE A 90 3.52 -21.19 -1.96
CA PHE A 90 4.13 -22.09 -2.93
C PHE A 90 5.54 -21.62 -3.28
N SER A 91 6.46 -22.56 -3.54
CA SER A 91 7.76 -22.23 -4.10
C SER A 91 7.63 -21.71 -5.55
N PHE A 92 8.64 -21.00 -6.02
CA PHE A 92 8.69 -20.58 -7.43
C PHE A 92 8.69 -21.79 -8.38
N ASP A 93 9.34 -22.89 -7.95
CA ASP A 93 9.38 -24.14 -8.72
C ASP A 93 8.00 -24.80 -8.85
N ALA A 94 7.20 -24.79 -7.77
CA ALA A 94 5.83 -25.31 -7.79
C ALA A 94 4.93 -24.45 -8.70
N LEU A 95 5.09 -23.11 -8.65
CA LEU A 95 4.39 -22.21 -9.57
C LEU A 95 4.71 -22.54 -11.03
N HIS A 96 5.95 -22.82 -11.32
CA HIS A 96 6.40 -23.14 -12.68
C HIS A 96 5.87 -24.49 -13.15
N ARG A 97 5.83 -25.47 -12.25
CA ARG A 97 5.35 -26.82 -12.53
C ARG A 97 3.86 -26.87 -12.81
N HIS A 98 3.05 -26.19 -12.00
CA HIS A 98 1.60 -26.39 -12.01
C HIS A 98 0.82 -25.27 -12.71
N PHE A 99 1.35 -24.05 -12.81
CA PHE A 99 0.57 -22.87 -13.22
C PHE A 99 1.09 -22.18 -14.49
N GLY A 100 1.55 -22.94 -15.48
CA GLY A 100 2.09 -22.39 -16.73
C GLY A 100 1.12 -21.47 -17.49
N GLY A 101 -0.20 -21.71 -17.38
CA GLY A 101 -1.25 -20.90 -18.05
C GLY A 101 -2.06 -20.01 -17.13
N ALA A 102 -1.81 -20.03 -15.82
CA ALA A 102 -2.59 -19.28 -14.82
C ALA A 102 -2.20 -17.79 -14.77
N THR A 103 -3.12 -16.95 -14.31
CA THR A 103 -2.83 -15.57 -13.94
C THR A 103 -2.15 -15.55 -12.57
N ARG A 104 -0.89 -15.19 -12.55
CA ARG A 104 -0.04 -15.19 -11.35
C ARG A 104 0.02 -13.82 -10.71
N LEU A 105 -0.30 -13.77 -9.42
CA LEU A 105 -0.33 -12.56 -8.61
C LEU A 105 0.61 -12.72 -7.42
N THR A 106 1.23 -11.62 -6.97
CA THR A 106 1.98 -11.58 -5.72
C THR A 106 1.91 -10.19 -5.08
N PHE A 107 2.38 -10.08 -3.84
CA PHE A 107 2.58 -8.82 -3.12
C PHE A 107 3.97 -8.76 -2.54
N LEU A 108 4.56 -7.58 -2.58
CA LEU A 108 5.82 -7.25 -1.94
C LEU A 108 5.59 -6.23 -0.82
N ARG A 109 6.56 -6.11 0.05
CA ARG A 109 6.56 -5.18 1.17
C ARG A 109 7.96 -4.62 1.38
N ASP A 110 8.06 -3.42 1.98
CA ASP A 110 9.33 -2.92 2.48
C ASP A 110 10.04 -4.02 3.30
N PRO A 111 11.29 -4.37 2.98
CA PRO A 111 11.98 -5.54 3.55
C PRO A 111 12.15 -5.46 5.06
N VAL A 112 12.44 -4.26 5.57
CA VAL A 112 12.59 -4.03 7.01
C VAL A 112 11.26 -4.23 7.72
N GLN A 113 10.18 -3.63 7.20
CA GLN A 113 8.84 -3.77 7.76
C GLN A 113 8.29 -5.20 7.64
N ARG A 114 8.65 -5.90 6.56
CA ARG A 114 8.32 -7.32 6.40
C ARG A 114 8.98 -8.16 7.49
N CYS A 115 10.29 -7.96 7.69
CA CYS A 115 11.07 -8.71 8.69
C CYS A 115 10.57 -8.46 10.11
N ILE A 116 10.35 -7.18 10.47
CA ILE A 116 9.78 -6.82 11.78
C ILE A 116 8.39 -7.46 11.97
N SER A 117 7.56 -7.44 10.95
CA SER A 117 6.23 -8.08 10.99
C SER A 117 6.34 -9.60 11.18
N GLN A 118 7.37 -10.23 10.64
CA GLN A 118 7.65 -11.65 10.82
C GLN A 118 8.08 -11.93 12.27
N TYR A 119 9.01 -11.14 12.80
CA TYR A 119 9.45 -11.23 14.18
C TYR A 119 8.25 -11.18 15.14
N HIS A 120 7.44 -10.13 15.08
CA HIS A 120 6.28 -10.02 15.97
C HIS A 120 5.24 -11.12 15.78
N ASN A 121 5.10 -11.63 14.56
CA ASN A 121 4.21 -12.76 14.32
C ASN A 121 4.69 -14.02 15.04
N TRP A 122 6.00 -14.24 15.11
CA TRP A 122 6.59 -15.42 15.74
C TRP A 122 6.86 -15.21 17.22
N HIS A 123 7.24 -14.00 17.63
CA HIS A 123 7.49 -13.65 19.02
C HIS A 123 6.24 -13.73 19.90
N ASP A 124 5.07 -13.37 19.35
CA ASP A 124 3.79 -13.54 20.03
C ASP A 124 3.29 -15.00 19.93
N ALA A 125 3.92 -15.88 20.71
CA ALA A 125 3.61 -17.31 20.72
C ALA A 125 2.13 -17.59 21.06
N SER A 126 1.42 -16.65 21.71
CA SER A 126 -0.01 -16.79 22.02
C SER A 126 -0.91 -16.84 20.79
N ARG A 127 -0.38 -16.49 19.61
CA ARG A 127 -1.09 -16.58 18.32
C ARG A 127 -1.20 -18.00 17.79
N TYR A 128 -0.30 -18.85 18.24
CA TYR A 128 -0.29 -20.24 17.81
C TYR A 128 -1.04 -21.06 18.85
N SER A 129 -2.29 -21.40 18.57
CA SER A 129 -3.07 -22.25 19.44
C SER A 129 -2.39 -23.61 19.60
N ASP A 130 -2.59 -24.24 20.76
CA ASP A 130 -2.15 -25.63 20.98
C ASP A 130 -2.67 -26.58 19.88
N ALA A 131 -3.84 -26.29 19.33
CA ALA A 131 -4.42 -27.02 18.20
C ALA A 131 -3.60 -26.85 16.90
N TRP A 132 -2.95 -25.69 16.67
CA TRP A 132 -2.06 -25.50 15.52
C TRP A 132 -0.71 -26.17 15.76
N ILE A 133 -0.13 -26.02 16.94
CA ILE A 133 1.14 -26.65 17.35
C ILE A 133 0.98 -28.17 17.39
N GLY A 134 -0.21 -28.68 17.75
CA GLY A 134 -0.51 -30.09 17.86
C GLY A 134 -0.94 -30.77 16.56
N ARG A 135 -1.01 -30.06 15.43
CA ARG A 135 -1.24 -30.70 14.13
C ARG A 135 -0.08 -31.62 13.79
N SER A 136 -0.42 -32.83 13.37
CA SER A 136 0.57 -33.87 13.02
C SER A 136 1.46 -33.49 11.82
N ASP A 137 1.01 -32.55 11.01
CA ASP A 137 1.68 -32.01 9.81
C ASP A 137 2.58 -30.80 10.09
N THR A 138 2.55 -30.24 11.32
CA THR A 138 3.41 -29.11 11.65
C THR A 138 4.86 -29.58 11.85
N ASN A 139 5.77 -29.02 11.03
CA ASN A 139 7.19 -29.36 11.09
C ASN A 139 7.78 -29.07 12.48
N PRO A 140 8.39 -30.06 13.17
CA PRO A 140 9.00 -29.86 14.49
C PRO A 140 10.05 -28.75 14.57
N ASP A 141 10.80 -28.51 13.48
CA ASP A 141 11.80 -27.46 13.41
C ASP A 141 11.16 -26.06 13.41
N VAL A 142 9.97 -25.90 12.80
CA VAL A 142 9.19 -24.67 12.87
C VAL A 142 8.70 -24.43 14.29
N ILE A 143 8.18 -25.45 14.97
CA ILE A 143 7.75 -25.34 16.39
C ILE A 143 8.94 -24.92 17.28
N LYS A 144 10.10 -25.53 17.06
CA LYS A 144 11.33 -25.18 17.80
C LYS A 144 11.73 -23.71 17.51
N ALA A 145 11.71 -23.28 16.26
CA ALA A 145 12.04 -21.91 15.87
C ALA A 145 11.08 -20.89 16.49
N LEU A 146 9.76 -21.16 16.55
CA LEU A 146 8.78 -20.31 17.21
C LEU A 146 9.08 -20.15 18.71
N LYS A 147 9.37 -21.26 19.41
CA LYS A 147 9.74 -21.21 20.83
C LYS A 147 11.02 -20.41 21.07
N MET A 148 12.02 -20.57 20.23
CA MET A 148 13.25 -19.77 20.31
C MET A 148 12.94 -18.28 20.08
N THR A 149 12.15 -17.95 19.06
CA THR A 149 11.84 -16.56 18.72
C THR A 149 11.06 -15.84 19.83
N SER A 150 10.24 -16.55 20.62
CA SER A 150 9.51 -15.93 21.74
C SER A 150 10.40 -15.38 22.85
N GLU A 151 11.66 -15.80 22.91
CA GLU A 151 12.67 -15.37 23.89
C GLU A 151 13.74 -14.44 23.28
N MET A 152 13.71 -14.20 21.95
CA MET A 152 14.70 -13.40 21.24
C MET A 152 14.31 -11.93 21.16
N SER A 153 15.29 -11.06 21.20
CA SER A 153 15.17 -9.68 20.69
C SER A 153 15.08 -9.67 19.17
N LEU A 154 14.67 -8.55 18.59
CA LEU A 154 14.60 -8.38 17.14
C LEU A 154 15.99 -8.58 16.48
N GLY A 155 17.05 -8.05 17.09
CA GLY A 155 18.42 -8.21 16.61
C GLY A 155 18.85 -9.68 16.58
N GLU A 156 18.60 -10.44 17.66
CA GLU A 156 18.89 -11.87 17.74
C GLU A 156 18.10 -12.69 16.72
N PHE A 157 16.81 -12.34 16.50
CA PHE A 157 15.98 -12.98 15.48
C PHE A 157 16.58 -12.83 14.08
N VAL A 158 16.91 -11.60 13.69
CA VAL A 158 17.45 -11.33 12.35
C VAL A 158 18.82 -11.96 12.14
N SER A 159 19.65 -11.95 13.19
CA SER A 159 21.01 -12.49 13.14
C SER A 159 21.11 -13.97 13.55
N SER A 160 19.98 -14.67 13.68
CA SER A 160 19.93 -16.06 14.11
C SER A 160 20.65 -17.02 13.17
N ASP A 161 21.42 -17.97 13.73
CA ASP A 161 22.03 -19.08 13.00
C ASP A 161 21.07 -20.26 12.78
N ASN A 162 19.88 -20.22 13.37
CA ASN A 162 18.84 -21.21 13.12
C ASN A 162 18.31 -21.04 11.70
N LEU A 163 18.45 -22.09 10.86
CA LEU A 163 18.09 -22.04 9.45
C LEU A 163 16.61 -21.67 9.22
N VAL A 164 15.69 -22.16 10.04
CA VAL A 164 14.26 -21.85 9.89
C VAL A 164 13.97 -20.39 10.21
N ILE A 165 14.64 -19.83 11.23
CA ILE A 165 14.52 -18.43 11.59
C ILE A 165 15.13 -17.56 10.49
N SER A 166 16.37 -17.84 10.08
CA SER A 166 17.07 -17.06 9.06
C SER A 166 16.33 -17.10 7.71
N ASP A 167 15.76 -18.25 7.34
CA ASP A 167 14.94 -18.39 6.14
C ASP A 167 13.67 -17.53 6.20
N SER A 168 13.11 -17.32 7.38
CA SER A 168 11.93 -16.48 7.57
C SER A 168 12.26 -14.98 7.66
N ALA A 169 13.46 -14.64 8.13
CA ALA A 169 13.89 -13.27 8.43
C ALA A 169 14.61 -12.60 7.25
N GLN A 170 15.47 -13.33 6.52
CA GLN A 170 16.47 -12.77 5.60
C GLN A 170 16.12 -12.99 4.14
N ASN A 171 16.09 -11.93 3.34
CA ASN A 171 15.95 -11.96 1.88
C ASN A 171 14.84 -12.88 1.36
N MET A 172 13.71 -12.94 2.07
CA MET A 172 12.64 -13.89 1.80
C MET A 172 11.95 -13.61 0.47
N MET A 173 11.69 -12.35 0.12
CA MET A 173 11.00 -12.00 -1.12
C MET A 173 11.82 -12.40 -2.34
N THR A 174 13.12 -12.15 -2.32
CA THR A 174 14.03 -12.56 -3.40
C THR A 174 14.03 -14.08 -3.58
N ARG A 175 14.05 -14.83 -2.48
CA ARG A 175 14.03 -16.30 -2.53
C ARG A 175 12.68 -16.85 -3.03
N TYR A 176 11.57 -16.24 -2.65
CA TYR A 176 10.25 -16.64 -3.16
C TYR A 176 10.08 -16.37 -4.65
N LEU A 177 10.85 -15.46 -5.23
CA LEU A 177 10.81 -15.12 -6.65
C LEU A 177 11.89 -15.81 -7.49
N ALA A 178 12.64 -16.74 -6.90
CA ALA A 178 13.71 -17.47 -7.58
C ALA A 178 13.61 -18.98 -7.30
N PRO A 179 14.15 -19.85 -8.20
CA PRO A 179 14.19 -21.28 -7.98
C PRO A 179 14.92 -21.68 -6.70
N SER A 180 14.37 -22.65 -5.97
CA SER A 180 14.88 -23.07 -4.65
C SER A 180 16.28 -23.67 -4.70
N VAL A 181 16.64 -24.27 -5.82
CA VAL A 181 17.97 -24.89 -6.04
C VAL A 181 19.12 -23.88 -6.01
N GLU A 182 18.82 -22.60 -6.18
CA GLU A 182 19.80 -21.52 -6.22
C GLU A 182 19.98 -20.85 -4.85
N TRP A 183 19.18 -21.23 -3.86
CA TRP A 183 19.25 -20.63 -2.53
C TRP A 183 20.46 -21.16 -1.76
N LYS A 184 21.35 -20.26 -1.38
CA LYS A 184 22.36 -20.56 -0.37
C LYS A 184 21.79 -20.26 1.02
N LYS A 185 22.11 -21.15 1.96
CA LYS A 185 21.62 -21.05 3.34
C LYS A 185 22.66 -20.42 4.29
N GLU A 186 23.53 -19.59 3.73
CA GLU A 186 24.53 -18.88 4.52
C GLU A 186 23.94 -17.56 5.07
N ARG A 187 24.27 -17.27 6.30
CA ARG A 187 23.85 -16.06 6.99
C ARG A 187 24.37 -14.81 6.28
N GLY A 188 23.50 -13.80 6.09
CA GLY A 188 23.85 -12.54 5.42
C GLY A 188 24.27 -12.70 3.96
N TYR A 189 23.93 -13.82 3.34
CA TYR A 189 24.27 -14.11 1.97
C TYR A 189 23.67 -13.05 1.01
N TYR A 190 24.52 -12.54 0.13
CA TYR A 190 24.14 -11.67 -0.97
C TYR A 190 24.59 -12.26 -2.31
N ASP A 191 23.68 -12.27 -3.27
CA ASP A 191 23.93 -12.75 -4.62
C ASP A 191 23.23 -11.83 -5.63
N ALA A 192 24.02 -11.06 -6.35
CA ALA A 192 23.53 -10.14 -7.36
C ALA A 192 22.83 -10.87 -8.53
N GLU A 193 23.27 -12.06 -8.89
CA GLU A 193 22.66 -12.84 -9.98
C GLU A 193 21.27 -13.33 -9.56
N LEU A 194 21.12 -13.77 -8.31
CA LEU A 194 19.84 -14.18 -7.74
C LEU A 194 18.85 -13.01 -7.70
N VAL A 195 19.31 -11.82 -7.31
CA VAL A 195 18.51 -10.60 -7.32
C VAL A 195 18.02 -10.26 -8.73
N GLU A 196 18.92 -10.25 -9.70
CA GLU A 196 18.56 -9.96 -11.09
C GLU A 196 17.60 -11.02 -11.66
N LYS A 197 17.71 -12.26 -11.23
CA LYS A 197 16.78 -13.32 -11.59
C LYS A 197 15.39 -13.09 -10.97
N ALA A 198 15.34 -12.74 -9.68
CA ALA A 198 14.09 -12.41 -9.00
C ALA A 198 13.39 -11.20 -9.64
N LYS A 199 14.14 -10.16 -10.03
CA LYS A 199 13.60 -9.00 -10.76
C LYS A 199 13.00 -9.40 -12.10
N ARG A 200 13.73 -10.21 -12.91
CA ARG A 200 13.20 -10.72 -14.18
C ARG A 200 11.95 -11.55 -13.96
N ASN A 201 11.97 -12.47 -13.01
CA ASN A 201 10.83 -13.33 -12.72
C ASN A 201 9.61 -12.52 -12.29
N LEU A 202 9.80 -11.47 -11.48
CA LEU A 202 8.70 -10.57 -11.07
C LEU A 202 8.02 -9.91 -12.28
N VAL A 203 8.79 -9.55 -13.31
CA VAL A 203 8.26 -8.87 -14.50
C VAL A 203 7.67 -9.85 -15.51
N GLU A 204 8.35 -10.99 -15.73
CA GLU A 204 8.02 -11.93 -16.81
C GLU A 204 6.97 -12.97 -16.41
N TYR A 205 6.96 -13.39 -15.13
CA TYR A 205 6.08 -14.46 -14.69
C TYR A 205 4.86 -13.99 -13.90
N PHE A 206 4.89 -12.77 -13.33
CA PHE A 206 3.74 -12.25 -12.57
C PHE A 206 2.98 -11.22 -13.40
N HIS A 207 1.72 -11.55 -13.70
CA HIS A 207 0.79 -10.65 -14.38
C HIS A 207 0.51 -9.40 -13.55
N PHE A 208 0.50 -9.57 -12.22
CA PHE A 208 0.34 -8.51 -11.26
C PHE A 208 1.24 -8.73 -10.05
N PHE A 209 1.80 -7.66 -9.54
CA PHE A 209 2.30 -7.58 -8.19
C PHE A 209 1.87 -6.27 -7.53
N GLY A 210 1.54 -6.35 -6.25
CA GLY A 210 1.17 -5.21 -5.43
C GLY A 210 2.27 -4.85 -4.43
N LEU A 211 2.17 -3.64 -3.88
CA LEU A 211 3.01 -3.15 -2.80
C LEU A 211 2.16 -2.92 -1.56
N THR A 212 2.57 -3.49 -0.41
CA THR A 212 1.83 -3.36 0.85
C THR A 212 1.66 -1.90 1.26
N GLU A 213 2.70 -1.09 1.07
CA GLU A 213 2.73 0.35 1.37
C GLU A 213 1.81 1.17 0.46
N GLN A 214 1.44 0.61 -0.68
CA GLN A 214 0.55 1.22 -1.67
C GLN A 214 -0.66 0.31 -1.95
N PHE A 215 -1.25 -0.25 -0.88
CA PHE A 215 -2.26 -1.30 -0.99
C PHE A 215 -3.47 -0.88 -1.82
N ASP A 216 -4.01 0.32 -1.59
CA ASP A 216 -5.18 0.82 -2.34
C ASP A 216 -4.86 0.99 -3.83
N ARG A 217 -3.70 1.55 -4.17
CA ARG A 217 -3.23 1.64 -5.56
C ARG A 217 -3.01 0.26 -6.17
N SER A 218 -2.53 -0.68 -5.37
CA SER A 218 -2.36 -2.07 -5.80
C SER A 218 -3.70 -2.70 -6.16
N LEU A 219 -4.77 -2.45 -5.41
CA LEU A 219 -6.11 -2.94 -5.75
C LEU A 219 -6.65 -2.34 -7.04
N VAL A 220 -6.40 -1.05 -7.28
CA VAL A 220 -6.78 -0.39 -8.55
C VAL A 220 -6.03 -1.01 -9.73
N LEU A 221 -4.70 -1.20 -9.59
CA LEU A 221 -3.90 -1.85 -10.64
C LEU A 221 -4.31 -3.30 -10.87
N LEU A 222 -4.65 -4.04 -9.81
CA LEU A 222 -5.18 -5.40 -9.92
C LEU A 222 -6.49 -5.44 -10.69
N ALA A 223 -7.43 -4.57 -10.34
CA ALA A 223 -8.72 -4.48 -11.02
C ALA A 223 -8.53 -4.21 -12.53
N HIS A 224 -7.61 -3.30 -12.87
CA HIS A 224 -7.23 -3.04 -14.25
C HIS A 224 -6.62 -4.29 -14.92
N THR A 225 -5.69 -4.96 -14.24
CA THR A 225 -5.02 -6.17 -14.76
C THR A 225 -6.00 -7.31 -15.02
N LEU A 226 -6.96 -7.50 -14.13
CA LEU A 226 -7.99 -8.54 -14.24
C LEU A 226 -9.17 -8.14 -15.16
N GLY A 227 -9.28 -6.86 -15.55
CA GLY A 227 -10.40 -6.32 -16.32
C GLY A 227 -11.72 -6.35 -15.54
N ILE A 228 -11.66 -6.21 -14.23
CA ILE A 228 -12.81 -6.18 -13.31
C ILE A 228 -12.99 -4.79 -12.71
N ARG A 229 -14.20 -4.55 -12.16
CA ARG A 229 -14.50 -3.32 -11.44
C ARG A 229 -13.66 -3.26 -10.14
N PRO A 230 -13.03 -2.12 -9.80
CA PRO A 230 -12.36 -1.95 -8.52
C PRO A 230 -13.29 -2.23 -7.34
N TRP A 231 -12.71 -2.77 -6.26
CA TRP A 231 -13.45 -3.02 -5.02
C TRP A 231 -13.85 -1.69 -4.37
N GLU A 232 -15.09 -1.61 -3.93
CA GLU A 232 -15.48 -0.57 -2.99
C GLU A 232 -14.74 -0.83 -1.67
N ARG A 233 -14.12 0.22 -1.13
CA ARG A 233 -13.48 0.11 0.15
C ARG A 233 -14.53 -0.19 1.21
N SER A 234 -14.54 -1.40 1.73
CA SER A 234 -15.21 -1.71 2.98
C SER A 234 -14.16 -1.96 4.04
N ASP A 235 -14.27 -1.33 5.21
CA ASP A 235 -13.40 -1.60 6.36
C ASP A 235 -13.47 -3.09 6.78
N ALA A 236 -14.51 -3.79 6.38
CA ALA A 236 -14.67 -5.24 6.55
C ALA A 236 -13.62 -6.06 5.78
N LEU A 237 -13.09 -5.54 4.66
CA LEU A 237 -12.04 -6.23 3.89
C LEU A 237 -10.64 -6.07 4.49
N LEU A 238 -10.47 -5.17 5.47
CA LEU A 238 -9.21 -4.94 6.16
C LEU A 238 -9.13 -5.70 7.50
N THR A 239 -9.76 -6.85 7.60
CA THR A 239 -10.06 -7.57 8.86
C THR A 239 -8.87 -8.18 9.59
N ASN A 240 -7.68 -8.21 9.03
CA ASN A 240 -6.47 -8.61 9.76
C ASN A 240 -5.78 -7.46 10.50
N ARG A 241 -6.54 -6.43 10.86
CA ARG A 241 -6.16 -5.54 11.96
C ARG A 241 -6.16 -6.39 13.22
N ASN A 242 -4.97 -6.75 13.72
CA ASN A 242 -4.87 -7.37 15.04
C ASN A 242 -5.67 -6.51 16.03
N PRO A 243 -6.74 -7.01 16.69
CA PRO A 243 -7.55 -6.20 17.61
C PRO A 243 -6.73 -5.68 18.81
N LYS A 244 -5.60 -6.35 19.16
CA LYS A 244 -4.58 -5.82 20.08
C LYS A 244 -3.71 -4.73 19.46
N LYS A 245 -3.75 -4.55 18.12
CA LYS A 245 -3.23 -3.42 17.36
C LYS A 245 -4.34 -2.41 17.07
N ALA A 246 -5.07 -1.99 18.09
CA ALA A 246 -5.97 -0.83 18.01
C ALA A 246 -5.20 0.47 17.81
N SER A 247 -3.89 0.43 17.92
CA SER A 247 -2.97 1.44 17.48
C SER A 247 -2.18 0.88 16.31
N PHE A 248 -2.20 1.55 15.18
CA PHE A 248 -1.18 1.44 14.16
C PHE A 248 0.21 1.87 14.69
N ASP A 249 0.31 2.20 15.96
CA ASP A 249 1.50 2.62 16.71
C ASP A 249 2.62 1.60 16.78
N SER A 250 2.46 0.51 16.10
CA SER A 250 3.58 -0.36 15.88
C SER A 250 4.03 -0.30 14.42
N VAL A 251 4.35 0.87 13.93
CA VAL A 251 5.64 1.01 13.25
C VAL A 251 6.61 0.69 14.36
N TYR A 252 7.15 -0.48 14.29
CA TYR A 252 8.04 -0.98 15.30
C TYR A 252 9.19 0.01 15.41
N ASN A 253 9.24 0.76 16.50
CA ASN A 253 10.35 1.62 16.80
C ASN A 253 11.57 0.72 16.95
N THR A 254 12.42 0.69 15.96
CA THR A 254 13.70 0.05 15.98
C THR A 254 14.75 1.09 16.39
N THR A 255 15.74 0.67 17.14
CA THR A 255 16.93 1.50 17.33
C THR A 255 17.67 1.66 15.99
N PRO A 256 18.52 2.68 15.81
CA PRO A 256 19.36 2.81 14.61
C PRO A 256 20.23 1.56 14.35
N GLU A 257 20.72 0.92 15.43
CA GLU A 257 21.50 -0.31 15.34
C GLU A 257 20.67 -1.47 14.80
N GLU A 258 19.46 -1.68 15.35
CA GLU A 258 18.54 -2.70 14.86
C GLU A 258 18.17 -2.45 13.39
N GLY A 259 17.88 -1.20 13.02
CA GLY A 259 17.60 -0.80 11.64
C GLY A 259 18.78 -1.08 10.70
N GLY A 260 20.02 -0.90 11.16
CA GLY A 260 21.25 -1.27 10.46
C GLY A 260 21.31 -2.77 10.21
N VAL A 261 21.19 -3.57 11.27
CA VAL A 261 21.20 -5.05 11.19
C VAL A 261 20.09 -5.58 10.26
N LEU A 262 18.89 -5.08 10.38
CA LEU A 262 17.77 -5.47 9.51
C LEU A 262 18.08 -5.25 8.03
N ARG A 263 18.74 -4.13 7.68
CA ARG A 263 19.16 -3.87 6.31
C ARG A 263 20.28 -4.78 5.85
N ASP A 264 21.31 -4.96 6.64
CA ASP A 264 22.48 -5.77 6.29
C ASP A 264 22.10 -7.21 5.94
N TYR A 265 21.10 -7.76 6.61
CA TYR A 265 20.60 -9.11 6.35
C TYR A 265 19.49 -9.19 5.26
N ASN A 266 19.04 -8.05 4.73
CA ASN A 266 17.98 -8.00 3.71
C ASN A 266 18.40 -7.20 2.45
N LEU A 267 19.68 -7.13 2.14
CA LEU A 267 20.20 -6.34 1.00
C LEU A 267 19.60 -6.75 -0.34
N MET A 268 19.41 -8.05 -0.56
CA MET A 268 18.79 -8.55 -1.79
C MET A 268 17.33 -8.12 -1.89
N ASP A 269 16.58 -8.23 -0.81
CA ASP A 269 15.18 -7.80 -0.77
C ASP A 269 15.04 -6.29 -0.93
N ILE A 270 15.98 -5.49 -0.38
CA ILE A 270 15.99 -4.03 -0.54
C ILE A 270 16.15 -3.67 -2.01
N GLU A 271 17.13 -4.25 -2.68
CA GLU A 271 17.39 -3.98 -4.09
C GLU A 271 16.22 -4.45 -4.99
N LEU A 272 15.65 -5.62 -4.70
CA LEU A 272 14.45 -6.12 -5.36
C LEU A 272 13.25 -5.17 -5.15
N TYR A 273 13.05 -4.69 -3.92
CA TYR A 273 11.93 -3.82 -3.58
C TYR A 273 12.05 -2.44 -4.24
N GLU A 274 13.23 -1.85 -4.25
CA GLU A 274 13.48 -0.59 -4.97
C GLU A 274 13.18 -0.71 -6.46
N PHE A 275 13.57 -1.81 -7.07
CA PHE A 275 13.20 -2.13 -8.46
C PHE A 275 11.68 -2.28 -8.61
N ALA A 276 11.04 -3.03 -7.70
CA ALA A 276 9.61 -3.27 -7.73
C ALA A 276 8.80 -1.97 -7.59
N VAL A 277 9.22 -1.03 -6.74
CA VAL A 277 8.57 0.28 -6.61
C VAL A 277 8.59 1.05 -7.94
N LYS A 278 9.74 1.07 -8.63
CA LYS A 278 9.87 1.75 -9.93
C LYS A 278 8.98 1.09 -10.99
N GLU A 279 9.01 -0.22 -11.06
CA GLU A 279 8.20 -0.99 -12.03
C GLU A 279 6.70 -0.91 -11.73
N PHE A 280 6.30 -0.94 -10.45
CA PHE A 280 4.92 -0.74 -10.03
C PHE A 280 4.40 0.62 -10.49
N ASN A 281 5.15 1.69 -10.23
CA ASN A 281 4.76 3.03 -10.64
C ASN A 281 4.65 3.14 -12.16
N ARG A 282 5.58 2.54 -12.91
CA ARG A 282 5.51 2.47 -14.37
C ARG A 282 4.24 1.77 -14.87
N ARG A 283 3.88 0.62 -14.28
CA ARG A 283 2.65 -0.13 -14.63
C ARG A 283 1.41 0.66 -14.24
N PHE A 284 1.42 1.25 -13.06
CA PHE A 284 0.29 2.04 -12.56
C PHE A 284 0.04 3.25 -13.46
N ASP A 285 1.08 4.01 -13.82
CA ASP A 285 0.94 5.18 -14.67
C ASP A 285 0.42 4.83 -16.06
N ALA A 286 0.90 3.74 -16.64
CA ALA A 286 0.43 3.27 -17.95
C ALA A 286 -1.05 2.87 -17.96
N GLY A 287 -1.55 2.30 -16.85
CA GLY A 287 -2.95 1.90 -16.70
C GLY A 287 -3.84 2.99 -16.13
N TYR A 288 -3.29 3.83 -15.26
CA TYR A 288 -4.02 4.80 -14.46
C TYR A 288 -4.64 5.92 -15.29
N GLN A 289 -3.96 6.42 -16.31
CA GLN A 289 -4.51 7.47 -17.17
C GLN A 289 -5.82 7.00 -17.79
N LYS A 290 -5.90 5.76 -18.24
CA LYS A 290 -7.10 5.15 -18.79
C LYS A 290 -8.19 4.92 -17.72
N LEU A 291 -7.79 4.49 -16.52
CA LEU A 291 -8.70 4.33 -15.39
C LEU A 291 -9.27 5.67 -14.94
N VAL A 292 -8.45 6.69 -14.88
CA VAL A 292 -8.84 8.05 -14.50
C VAL A 292 -9.75 8.68 -15.55
N GLU A 293 -9.45 8.53 -16.84
CA GLU A 293 -10.30 8.99 -17.93
C GLU A 293 -11.72 8.38 -17.82
N CYS A 294 -11.78 7.06 -17.64
CA CYS A 294 -13.04 6.37 -17.37
C CYS A 294 -13.76 6.90 -16.13
N ALA A 295 -13.00 7.22 -15.06
CA ALA A 295 -13.52 7.79 -13.83
C ALA A 295 -14.23 9.11 -14.05
N PHE A 296 -13.61 9.97 -14.80
CA PHE A 296 -14.14 11.30 -15.07
C PHE A 296 -15.35 11.26 -15.97
N GLU A 297 -15.40 10.36 -16.96
CA GLU A 297 -16.59 10.14 -17.76
C GLU A 297 -17.79 9.74 -16.90
N TYR A 298 -17.58 8.85 -15.91
CA TYR A 298 -18.62 8.44 -14.98
C TYR A 298 -19.05 9.57 -14.04
N LEU A 299 -18.10 10.31 -13.46
CA LEU A 299 -18.41 11.45 -12.59
C LEU A 299 -19.10 12.57 -13.36
N ALA A 300 -18.69 12.85 -14.58
CA ALA A 300 -19.32 13.83 -15.44
C ALA A 300 -20.76 13.43 -15.79
N ASP A 301 -21.03 12.17 -16.06
CA ASP A 301 -22.39 11.66 -16.35
C ASP A 301 -23.29 11.67 -15.10
N LYS A 302 -22.73 11.41 -13.91
CA LYS A 302 -23.43 11.47 -12.63
C LYS A 302 -23.73 12.92 -12.20
N ASP A 303 -22.77 13.83 -12.40
CA ASP A 303 -22.90 15.25 -12.04
C ASP A 303 -23.90 16.00 -12.91
N THR A 304 -24.08 15.59 -14.16
CA THR A 304 -25.15 16.15 -15.03
C THR A 304 -26.56 15.79 -14.56
N ARG A 305 -26.71 14.74 -13.73
CA ARG A 305 -27.98 14.30 -13.19
C ARG A 305 -28.32 14.84 -11.80
N ASP A 306 -27.32 15.15 -10.96
CA ASP A 306 -27.52 15.39 -9.52
C ASP A 306 -27.08 16.77 -9.00
N MET A 307 -26.49 17.69 -9.82
CA MET A 307 -25.80 18.88 -9.34
C MET A 307 -26.40 20.21 -9.75
N GLY A 308 -27.16 20.77 -8.82
CA GLY A 308 -27.31 22.22 -8.72
C GLY A 308 -26.16 22.82 -7.89
N ASN A 309 -25.34 23.67 -8.50
CA ASN A 309 -24.54 24.77 -7.88
C ASN A 309 -23.73 24.51 -6.59
N ALA A 310 -23.04 23.40 -6.37
CA ALA A 310 -22.03 23.31 -5.33
C ALA A 310 -20.63 23.37 -5.95
N GLY A 311 -19.80 24.29 -5.45
CA GLY A 311 -18.38 24.39 -5.83
C GLY A 311 -17.68 23.05 -5.65
N ASP A 312 -16.83 22.70 -6.60
CA ASP A 312 -16.13 21.42 -6.59
C ASP A 312 -15.15 21.40 -5.40
N PHE A 313 -15.40 20.49 -4.47
CA PHE A 313 -14.59 20.25 -3.29
C PHE A 313 -14.14 18.78 -3.29
N TYR A 314 -12.84 18.56 -3.09
CA TYR A 314 -12.27 17.23 -3.02
C TYR A 314 -11.43 17.07 -1.77
N THR A 315 -11.66 16.02 -1.01
CA THR A 315 -10.84 15.66 0.15
C THR A 315 -10.08 14.38 -0.13
N PHE A 316 -8.78 14.44 0.05
CA PHE A 316 -7.88 13.30 0.03
C PHE A 316 -7.57 12.91 1.47
N ASP A 317 -8.17 11.83 1.94
CA ASP A 317 -7.89 11.24 3.24
C ASP A 317 -6.68 10.31 3.11
N MET A 318 -5.71 10.40 4.01
CA MET A 318 -4.53 9.54 4.01
C MET A 318 -4.84 8.06 4.26
N THR A 319 -6.05 7.73 4.72
CA THR A 319 -6.51 6.33 4.79
C THR A 319 -6.72 5.72 3.41
N ASN A 320 -6.98 6.56 2.39
CA ASN A 320 -7.14 6.16 1.00
C ASN A 320 -6.12 6.87 0.12
N ALA A 321 -5.02 6.20 -0.22
CA ALA A 321 -3.94 6.76 -1.01
C ALA A 321 -4.09 6.55 -2.54
N VAL A 322 -5.28 6.19 -3.02
CA VAL A 322 -5.56 6.09 -4.46
C VAL A 322 -5.39 7.49 -5.08
N GLY A 323 -4.63 7.57 -6.17
CA GLY A 323 -4.28 8.86 -6.78
C GLY A 323 -3.10 9.57 -6.13
N ALA A 324 -2.41 8.96 -5.14
CA ALA A 324 -1.18 9.49 -4.59
C ALA A 324 0.02 8.56 -4.82
N ARG A 325 1.21 9.16 -4.94
CA ARG A 325 2.50 8.46 -5.05
C ARG A 325 3.53 9.10 -4.12
N GLY A 326 4.60 8.37 -3.81
CA GLY A 326 5.69 8.88 -2.97
C GLY A 326 5.35 8.94 -1.48
N LEU A 327 4.28 8.26 -1.05
CA LEU A 327 3.86 8.17 0.34
C LEU A 327 4.20 6.79 0.92
N HIS A 328 4.69 6.79 2.16
CA HIS A 328 4.84 5.58 2.95
C HIS A 328 3.48 4.98 3.35
N PHE A 329 3.52 3.85 4.05
CA PHE A 329 2.31 3.21 4.57
C PHE A 329 1.57 4.10 5.60
N LEU A 330 0.31 3.78 5.86
CA LEU A 330 -0.53 4.47 6.82
C LEU A 330 -0.06 4.19 8.25
N GLU A 331 0.14 5.25 9.01
CA GLU A 331 0.57 5.20 10.41
C GLU A 331 -0.43 5.89 11.32
N SER A 332 -0.50 5.41 12.56
CA SER A 332 -1.22 6.11 13.62
C SER A 332 -0.23 6.84 14.51
N THR A 333 -0.46 8.12 14.67
CA THR A 333 0.33 8.97 15.57
C THR A 333 -0.54 9.45 16.72
N ARG A 334 -0.03 9.36 17.95
CA ARG A 334 -0.72 9.86 19.12
C ARG A 334 -0.40 11.34 19.33
N LEU A 335 -1.42 12.16 19.30
CA LEU A 335 -1.29 13.59 19.59
C LEU A 335 -1.06 13.84 21.08
N PRO A 336 -0.48 15.00 21.49
CA PRO A 336 -0.33 15.38 22.89
C PRO A 336 -1.65 15.41 23.67
N CYS A 337 -2.78 15.67 23.01
CA CYS A 337 -4.11 15.63 23.60
C CYS A 337 -4.64 14.19 23.86
N GLY A 338 -3.87 13.16 23.50
CA GLY A 338 -4.22 11.74 23.67
C GLY A 338 -5.01 11.13 22.52
N ALA A 339 -5.46 11.92 21.54
CA ALA A 339 -6.14 11.41 20.35
C ALA A 339 -5.17 10.73 19.39
N ASN A 340 -5.60 9.64 18.74
CA ASN A 340 -4.84 9.01 17.66
C ASN A 340 -5.32 9.57 16.32
N VAL A 341 -4.39 9.90 15.46
CA VAL A 341 -4.64 10.34 14.07
C VAL A 341 -3.90 9.44 13.09
N LEU A 342 -4.47 9.28 11.91
CA LEU A 342 -3.89 8.48 10.84
C LEU A 342 -3.22 9.41 9.83
N GLY A 343 -1.98 9.08 9.44
CA GLY A 343 -1.22 9.87 8.47
C GLY A 343 -0.26 9.03 7.65
N ARG A 344 0.35 9.65 6.65
CA ARG A 344 1.40 9.04 5.83
C ARG A 344 2.58 9.98 5.70
N TRP A 345 3.78 9.47 5.90
CA TRP A 345 5.00 10.19 5.57
C TRP A 345 5.21 10.27 4.05
N THR A 346 5.67 11.42 3.57
CA THR A 346 6.32 11.50 2.26
C THR A 346 7.72 10.88 2.36
N GLY A 347 8.29 10.41 1.25
CA GLY A 347 9.66 9.92 1.24
C GLY A 347 9.86 8.55 0.62
N LEU A 348 8.79 7.82 0.30
CA LEU A 348 8.90 6.56 -0.47
C LEU A 348 9.54 6.81 -1.86
N GLU A 349 9.32 8.01 -2.41
CA GLU A 349 9.97 8.55 -3.61
C GLU A 349 10.40 9.99 -3.33
N PRO A 350 11.37 10.57 -4.10
CA PRO A 350 11.82 11.95 -3.92
C PRO A 350 10.71 13.00 -4.09
N ARG A 351 9.59 12.60 -4.65
CA ARG A 351 8.43 13.48 -4.89
C ARG A 351 7.16 12.77 -4.47
N ALA A 352 6.34 13.45 -3.67
CA ALA A 352 4.96 13.04 -3.46
C ALA A 352 4.07 13.69 -4.53
N VAL A 353 3.15 12.92 -5.11
CA VAL A 353 2.28 13.35 -6.20
C VAL A 353 0.85 12.96 -5.90
N TRP A 354 -0.09 13.87 -6.12
CA TRP A 354 -1.54 13.62 -6.04
C TRP A 354 -2.21 14.00 -7.35
N GLU A 355 -3.07 13.13 -7.82
CA GLU A 355 -3.99 13.43 -8.91
C GLU A 355 -5.31 13.89 -8.31
N ILE A 356 -5.62 15.17 -8.47
CA ILE A 356 -6.75 15.85 -7.84
C ILE A 356 -7.86 16.04 -8.86
N PRO A 357 -9.02 15.40 -8.70
CA PRO A 357 -10.20 15.65 -9.52
C PRO A 357 -10.87 16.95 -9.07
N LEU A 358 -10.74 18.00 -9.87
CA LEU A 358 -11.30 19.31 -9.56
C LEU A 358 -11.66 20.04 -10.86
N ARG A 359 -12.84 20.67 -10.91
CA ARG A 359 -13.17 21.58 -11.99
C ARG A 359 -12.75 22.99 -11.61
N ALA A 360 -11.90 23.59 -12.42
CA ALA A 360 -11.54 25.00 -12.29
C ALA A 360 -12.08 25.80 -13.48
N GLY A 361 -12.82 26.86 -13.19
CA GLY A 361 -13.23 27.85 -14.17
C GLY A 361 -12.02 28.66 -14.69
N ARG A 362 -12.19 29.41 -15.77
CA ARG A 362 -11.12 30.27 -16.32
C ARG A 362 -10.64 31.33 -15.34
N ASP A 363 -11.53 31.83 -14.50
CA ASP A 363 -11.28 32.92 -13.55
C ASP A 363 -11.22 32.44 -12.09
N SER A 364 -11.34 31.14 -11.87
CA SER A 364 -11.32 30.56 -10.53
C SER A 364 -9.89 30.33 -10.03
N HIS A 365 -9.68 30.48 -8.73
CA HIS A 365 -8.46 30.04 -8.07
C HIS A 365 -8.64 28.62 -7.55
N VAL A 366 -7.61 27.80 -7.59
CA VAL A 366 -7.58 26.50 -6.92
C VAL A 366 -6.92 26.66 -5.57
N VAL A 367 -7.62 26.30 -4.52
CA VAL A 367 -7.10 26.30 -3.15
C VAL A 367 -6.83 24.86 -2.74
N ILE A 368 -5.64 24.62 -2.18
CA ILE A 368 -5.25 23.34 -1.61
C ILE A 368 -4.88 23.56 -0.16
N GLU A 369 -5.51 22.81 0.73
CA GLU A 369 -5.19 22.80 2.16
C GLU A 369 -4.56 21.46 2.52
N VAL A 370 -3.40 21.50 3.17
CA VAL A 370 -2.63 20.33 3.59
C VAL A 370 -2.58 20.32 5.11
N ASP A 371 -3.22 19.38 5.74
CA ASP A 371 -3.13 19.14 7.18
C ASP A 371 -1.97 18.18 7.46
N TYR A 372 -1.10 18.54 8.37
CA TYR A 372 0.07 17.77 8.75
C TYR A 372 0.35 17.89 10.26
N ILE A 373 1.15 16.97 10.81
CA ILE A 373 1.54 17.00 12.22
C ILE A 373 3.01 17.37 12.35
N ASP A 374 3.85 16.80 11.51
CA ASP A 374 5.29 16.85 11.65
C ASP A 374 5.97 16.99 10.28
N SER A 375 7.17 17.54 10.30
CA SER A 375 8.03 17.67 9.12
C SER A 375 9.50 17.63 9.55
N VAL A 376 10.33 17.03 8.72
CA VAL A 376 11.79 16.88 8.99
C VAL A 376 12.51 18.23 9.10
N SER A 377 11.95 19.28 8.49
CA SER A 377 12.41 20.67 8.65
C SER A 377 11.27 21.64 8.29
N PRO A 378 11.31 22.89 8.80
CA PRO A 378 10.35 23.92 8.41
C PRO A 378 10.33 24.16 6.90
N GLU A 379 11.47 24.03 6.24
CA GLU A 379 11.62 24.22 4.80
C GLU A 379 10.95 23.10 3.99
N ALA A 380 10.69 21.94 4.58
CA ALA A 380 10.05 20.82 3.88
C ALA A 380 8.66 21.18 3.30
N LEU A 381 7.99 22.16 3.92
CA LEU A 381 6.68 22.68 3.50
C LEU A 381 6.76 24.06 2.88
N ALA A 382 7.93 24.52 2.45
CA ALA A 382 8.05 25.77 1.74
C ALA A 382 7.15 25.76 0.49
N PRO A 383 6.38 26.84 0.22
CA PRO A 383 5.39 26.88 -0.86
C PRO A 383 5.97 26.59 -2.24
N GLU A 384 7.23 26.92 -2.47
CA GLU A 384 7.98 26.66 -3.69
C GLU A 384 8.16 25.15 -3.98
N HIS A 385 8.04 24.31 -2.99
CA HIS A 385 8.08 22.86 -3.13
C HIS A 385 6.79 22.28 -3.72
N PHE A 386 5.71 23.08 -3.73
CA PHE A 386 4.42 22.65 -4.27
C PHE A 386 4.20 23.23 -5.67
N THR A 387 3.84 22.34 -6.58
CA THR A 387 3.40 22.75 -7.92
C THR A 387 2.09 22.07 -8.30
N LEU A 388 1.16 22.82 -8.87
CA LEU A 388 -0.07 22.28 -9.46
C LEU A 388 0.02 22.39 -10.99
N ASN A 389 0.00 21.24 -11.68
CA ASN A 389 0.27 21.15 -13.13
C ASN A 389 1.58 21.86 -13.55
N GLY A 390 2.60 21.83 -12.68
CA GLY A 390 3.88 22.47 -12.89
C GLY A 390 3.93 23.97 -12.54
N MET A 391 2.82 24.56 -12.11
CA MET A 391 2.77 25.98 -11.68
C MET A 391 2.97 26.07 -10.16
N PRO A 392 3.80 27.01 -9.66
CA PRO A 392 3.96 27.23 -8.23
C PRO A 392 2.71 27.87 -7.62
N ALA A 393 2.55 27.72 -6.29
CA ALA A 393 1.53 28.43 -5.55
C ALA A 393 1.79 29.97 -5.60
N ARG A 394 0.74 30.75 -5.81
CA ARG A 394 0.81 32.21 -5.85
C ARG A 394 0.78 32.82 -4.45
N GLN A 395 0.02 32.20 -3.57
CA GLN A 395 -0.13 32.65 -2.18
C GLN A 395 -0.15 31.43 -1.27
N HIS A 396 0.28 31.62 -0.04
CA HIS A 396 0.23 30.61 1.00
C HIS A 396 -0.07 31.22 2.36
N ALA A 397 -0.60 30.40 3.26
CA ALA A 397 -0.81 30.76 4.66
C ALA A 397 -0.66 29.53 5.54
N PHE A 398 -0.08 29.74 6.73
CA PHE A 398 -0.01 28.71 7.77
C PHE A 398 -1.01 29.03 8.87
N SER A 399 -1.65 28.01 9.40
CA SER A 399 -2.49 28.06 10.58
C SER A 399 -2.32 26.78 11.38
N ALA A 400 -2.74 26.79 12.66
CA ALA A 400 -2.69 25.62 13.52
C ALA A 400 -3.98 25.49 14.32
N GLU A 401 -4.42 24.25 14.52
CA GLU A 401 -5.53 23.88 15.38
C GLU A 401 -5.05 22.78 16.33
N GLY A 402 -4.67 23.15 17.55
CA GLY A 402 -4.00 22.27 18.48
C GLY A 402 -2.64 21.80 17.93
N SER A 403 -2.46 20.47 17.82
CA SER A 403 -1.25 19.86 17.29
C SER A 403 -1.28 19.68 15.77
N ILE A 404 -2.41 19.93 15.12
CA ILE A 404 -2.55 19.82 13.67
C ILE A 404 -2.20 21.16 13.07
N GLN A 405 -1.26 21.14 12.14
CA GLN A 405 -0.87 22.31 11.36
C GLN A 405 -1.52 22.23 9.99
N ARG A 406 -1.83 23.39 9.41
CA ARG A 406 -2.42 23.50 8.08
C ARG A 406 -1.64 24.49 7.24
N LEU A 407 -1.22 24.03 6.06
CA LEU A 407 -0.72 24.86 4.99
C LEU A 407 -1.82 25.04 3.94
N ARG A 408 -2.19 26.30 3.68
CA ARG A 408 -3.10 26.67 2.62
C ARG A 408 -2.32 27.26 1.45
N LEU A 409 -2.52 26.68 0.26
CA LEU A 409 -1.88 27.08 -0.99
C LEU A 409 -2.95 27.60 -1.96
N VAL A 410 -2.68 28.70 -2.64
CA VAL A 410 -3.56 29.26 -3.67
C VAL A 410 -2.84 29.27 -5.00
N PHE A 411 -3.42 28.60 -5.98
CA PHE A 411 -2.94 28.55 -7.36
C PHE A 411 -3.85 29.44 -8.24
N SER A 412 -3.26 30.29 -9.05
CA SER A 412 -4.03 31.17 -9.95
C SER A 412 -4.69 30.34 -11.04
N ALA A 413 -5.92 30.69 -11.33
CA ALA A 413 -6.58 30.28 -12.55
C ALA A 413 -5.79 30.73 -13.78
N GLY A 414 -5.95 30.02 -14.84
CA GLY A 414 -5.36 30.31 -16.14
C GLY A 414 -5.64 29.19 -17.11
N ALA A 415 -5.21 29.35 -18.33
CA ALA A 415 -5.39 28.34 -19.38
C ALA A 415 -4.87 26.94 -19.00
N ALA A 416 -3.90 26.88 -18.06
CA ALA A 416 -3.33 25.62 -17.59
C ALA A 416 -4.26 24.82 -16.63
N LEU A 417 -5.22 25.48 -15.95
CA LEU A 417 -6.19 24.85 -15.07
C LEU A 417 -7.57 24.75 -15.70
N ALA A 418 -7.94 25.75 -16.52
CA ALA A 418 -9.26 25.83 -17.13
C ALA A 418 -9.54 24.68 -18.09
N GLY A 419 -10.70 24.05 -17.93
CA GLY A 419 -11.15 22.96 -18.79
C GLY A 419 -10.51 21.60 -18.50
N ARG A 420 -9.62 21.49 -17.52
CA ARG A 420 -9.10 20.23 -17.01
C ARG A 420 -9.99 19.73 -15.87
N MET A 421 -10.20 18.43 -15.84
CA MET A 421 -10.91 17.75 -14.75
C MET A 421 -9.94 17.06 -13.78
N LEU A 422 -8.69 16.94 -14.14
CA LEU A 422 -7.64 16.33 -13.34
C LEU A 422 -6.43 17.26 -13.24
N HIS A 423 -5.97 17.47 -12.03
CA HIS A 423 -4.83 18.31 -11.73
C HIS A 423 -3.78 17.53 -10.96
N THR A 424 -2.53 17.64 -11.38
CA THR A 424 -1.40 16.98 -10.71
C THR A 424 -0.78 17.92 -9.71
N LEU A 425 -0.95 17.71 -8.42
CA LEU A 425 -0.20 18.36 -7.35
C LEU A 425 1.08 17.56 -7.09
N LYS A 426 2.21 18.27 -7.07
CA LYS A 426 3.52 17.70 -6.71
C LYS A 426 4.09 18.42 -5.51
N LEU A 427 4.60 17.65 -4.57
CA LEU A 427 5.42 18.11 -3.46
C LEU A 427 6.82 17.52 -3.61
N THR A 428 7.83 18.37 -3.74
CA THR A 428 9.24 17.98 -3.72
C THR A 428 9.82 18.45 -2.41
N THR A 429 9.98 17.56 -1.43
CA THR A 429 10.45 17.91 -0.09
C THR A 429 11.85 17.36 0.17
N PRO A 430 12.69 18.05 0.95
CA PRO A 430 13.87 17.43 1.53
C PRO A 430 13.51 16.17 2.30
N LEU A 431 14.33 15.16 2.17
CA LEU A 431 14.17 13.89 2.87
C LEU A 431 15.31 13.73 3.87
N VAL A 432 14.98 13.19 5.03
CA VAL A 432 15.93 12.86 6.07
C VAL A 432 15.72 11.40 6.47
N ARG A 433 16.79 10.69 6.77
CA ARG A 433 16.71 9.33 7.30
C ARG A 433 15.96 9.36 8.63
N ALA A 434 14.91 8.55 8.77
CA ALA A 434 14.17 8.40 10.01
C ALA A 434 15.10 8.01 11.17
N GLU A 435 14.76 8.36 12.40
CA GLU A 435 15.59 8.10 13.58
C GLU A 435 15.90 6.60 13.76
N ASP A 436 14.93 5.73 13.43
CA ASP A 436 15.10 4.29 13.43
C ASP A 436 15.97 3.77 12.28
N GLY A 437 16.44 4.65 11.41
CA GLY A 437 17.28 4.34 10.27
C GLY A 437 16.61 3.46 9.20
N THR A 438 15.31 3.21 9.26
CA THR A 438 14.62 2.26 8.36
C THR A 438 14.24 2.85 7.01
N ARG A 439 13.99 4.16 6.92
CA ARG A 439 13.47 4.81 5.71
C ARG A 439 13.81 6.30 5.65
N ASP A 440 13.67 6.89 4.48
CA ASP A 440 13.73 8.34 4.31
C ASP A 440 12.33 8.93 4.45
N VAL A 441 12.20 10.03 5.19
CA VAL A 441 10.94 10.69 5.49
C VAL A 441 11.02 12.19 5.26
N GLY A 442 9.89 12.83 4.97
CA GLY A 442 9.79 14.26 4.76
C GLY A 442 8.72 14.91 5.63
N VAL A 443 7.45 14.74 5.32
CA VAL A 443 6.31 15.34 6.02
C VAL A 443 5.29 14.27 6.38
N LEU A 444 4.77 14.31 7.61
CA LEU A 444 3.67 13.44 8.05
C LEU A 444 2.33 14.12 7.75
N LEU A 445 1.70 13.69 6.67
CA LEU A 445 0.45 14.24 6.15
C LEU A 445 -0.76 13.51 6.74
N LEU A 446 -1.80 14.27 7.11
CA LEU A 446 -3.07 13.75 7.60
C LEU A 446 -4.17 13.82 6.56
N ARG A 447 -4.26 14.93 5.85
CA ARG A 447 -5.34 15.21 4.92
C ARG A 447 -4.90 16.25 3.90
N LEU A 448 -5.44 16.14 2.70
CA LEU A 448 -5.34 17.16 1.67
C LEU A 448 -6.75 17.48 1.19
N GLN A 449 -7.09 18.75 1.15
CA GLN A 449 -8.37 19.24 0.64
C GLN A 449 -8.12 20.20 -0.52
N SER A 450 -8.97 20.16 -1.53
CA SER A 450 -8.89 21.07 -2.66
C SER A 450 -10.27 21.56 -3.05
N TYR A 451 -10.35 22.82 -3.45
CA TYR A 451 -11.58 23.46 -3.92
C TYR A 451 -11.29 24.62 -4.85
N SER A 452 -12.28 24.93 -5.69
CA SER A 452 -12.21 26.07 -6.60
C SER A 452 -12.97 27.27 -6.00
N VAL A 453 -12.40 28.48 -6.07
CA VAL A 453 -12.99 29.76 -5.62
C VAL A 453 -12.95 30.80 -6.71
#